data_34791b0ea14d47032ef35e62612c9dd5
#
_entry.id   34791b0ea14d47032ef35e62612c9dd5
#
_cell.length_a   1.000
_cell.length_b   1.000
_cell.length_c   1.000
_cell.angle_alpha   90.00
_cell.angle_beta   90.00
_cell.angle_gamma   90.00
#
_symmetry.space_group_name_H-M   'P 1'
#
loop_
_entity.id
_entity.type
_entity.pdbx_description
1 polymer ?
#
loop_
_entity_poly.entity_id
_entity_poly.type
_entity_poly.pdbx_seq_one_letter_code
_entity_poly.pdbx_strand_id
1 'polypeptide(L)'
;FVTFGFKHGSPRDADLTFDVRFLPNPHYEADLRDLTGLDDAVVQYVVESNGIHEFYDRLVPLLDYLLPAYEQEGKSHLTIGIGCTGGRHRSVVIAEHLARIYGARGDLLVDVVHRDVTKPPRRP
;
A
#
# COMPACT_ATOMS: atom_id res chain seq x y z
N PHE A 1 2.88 -6.91 -4.04
CA PHE A 1 2.06 -6.07 -3.16
C PHE A 1 0.60 -6.16 -3.58
N VAL A 2 -0.30 -6.38 -2.62
CA VAL A 2 -1.75 -6.38 -2.85
C VAL A 2 -2.36 -5.30 -1.97
N THR A 3 -3.01 -4.31 -2.58
CA THR A 3 -3.75 -3.32 -1.80
C THR A 3 -5.19 -3.76 -1.62
N PHE A 4 -5.79 -3.34 -0.51
CA PHE A 4 -7.16 -3.71 -0.19
C PHE A 4 -7.78 -2.72 0.79
N GLY A 5 -9.10 -2.78 0.89
CA GLY A 5 -9.84 -2.05 1.92
C GLY A 5 -10.30 -3.01 3.01
N PHE A 6 -10.04 -2.66 4.26
CA PHE A 6 -10.47 -3.49 5.39
C PHE A 6 -11.97 -3.74 5.38
N LYS A 7 -12.78 -2.80 4.87
CA LYS A 7 -14.23 -2.98 4.77
C LYS A 7 -14.63 -4.11 3.81
N HIS A 8 -13.72 -4.53 2.91
CA HIS A 8 -13.94 -5.63 1.97
C HIS A 8 -13.24 -6.92 2.39
N GLY A 9 -12.64 -6.94 3.58
CA GLY A 9 -11.91 -8.09 4.12
C GLY A 9 -10.44 -8.14 3.71
N SER A 10 -9.60 -8.61 4.62
CA SER A 10 -8.17 -8.76 4.38
C SER A 10 -7.89 -9.94 3.44
N PRO A 11 -6.87 -9.87 2.57
CA PRO A 11 -6.46 -11.01 1.77
C PRO A 11 -6.00 -12.17 2.66
N ARG A 12 -6.51 -13.38 2.40
CA ARG A 12 -6.14 -14.57 3.18
C ARG A 12 -4.73 -15.06 2.87
N ASP A 13 -4.25 -14.76 1.68
CA ASP A 13 -2.98 -15.28 1.17
C ASP A 13 -1.81 -14.37 1.45
N ALA A 14 -2.02 -13.23 2.13
CA ALA A 14 -0.93 -12.32 2.44
C ALA A 14 -0.03 -12.90 3.52
N ASP A 15 1.26 -12.89 3.25
CA ASP A 15 2.28 -13.32 4.22
C ASP A 15 2.52 -12.24 5.28
N LEU A 16 2.48 -10.98 4.85
CA LEU A 16 2.58 -9.81 5.71
C LEU A 16 1.43 -8.87 5.36
N THR A 17 0.90 -8.20 6.36
CA THR A 17 -0.18 -7.22 6.17
C THR A 17 0.12 -5.97 6.99
N PHE A 18 0.06 -4.82 6.32
CA PHE A 18 0.28 -3.53 6.97
C PHE A 18 -1.01 -2.70 6.89
N ASP A 19 -1.42 -2.20 8.05
CA ASP A 19 -2.59 -1.33 8.18
C ASP A 19 -2.11 0.12 8.14
N VAL A 20 -2.51 0.85 7.10
CA VAL A 20 -2.11 2.25 6.92
C VAL A 20 -3.25 3.22 7.17
N ARG A 21 -4.29 2.80 7.91
CA ARG A 21 -5.43 3.66 8.26
C ARG A 21 -5.06 4.80 9.21
N PHE A 22 -3.88 4.77 9.82
CA PHE A 22 -3.42 5.84 10.71
C PHE A 22 -3.06 7.14 9.96
N LEU A 23 -2.85 7.07 8.64
CA LEU A 23 -2.56 8.26 7.84
C LEU A 23 -3.83 9.07 7.57
N PRO A 24 -3.72 10.40 7.32
CA PRO A 24 -4.88 11.20 6.93
C PRO A 24 -5.63 10.61 5.75
N ASN A 25 -6.96 10.67 5.79
CA ASN A 25 -7.80 9.98 4.83
C ASN A 25 -8.31 10.93 3.74
N PRO A 26 -7.88 10.76 2.47
CA PRO A 26 -8.36 11.59 1.36
C PRO A 26 -9.88 11.52 1.12
N HIS A 27 -10.55 10.48 1.64
CA HIS A 27 -12.02 10.36 1.52
C HIS A 27 -12.76 11.58 2.12
N TYR A 28 -12.18 12.22 3.14
CA TYR A 28 -12.79 13.39 3.77
C TYR A 28 -12.56 14.68 3.00
N GLU A 29 -11.74 14.65 1.93
CA GLU A 29 -11.56 15.78 1.03
C GLU A 29 -12.47 15.61 -0.17
N ALA A 30 -13.43 16.54 -0.37
CA ALA A 30 -14.44 16.41 -1.42
C ALA A 30 -13.82 16.23 -2.81
N ASP A 31 -12.70 16.92 -3.08
CA ASP A 31 -12.03 16.87 -4.37
C ASP A 31 -11.31 15.55 -4.63
N LEU A 32 -11.03 14.77 -3.59
CA LEU A 32 -10.23 13.56 -3.69
C LEU A 32 -11.03 12.29 -3.49
N ARG A 33 -12.24 12.40 -2.95
CA ARG A 33 -13.03 11.24 -2.56
C ARG A 33 -13.28 10.25 -3.69
N ASP A 34 -13.59 10.74 -4.86
CA ASP A 34 -13.91 9.89 -6.02
C ASP A 34 -12.68 9.53 -6.85
N LEU A 35 -11.53 10.10 -6.54
CA LEU A 35 -10.24 9.75 -7.16
C LEU A 35 -9.63 8.56 -6.44
N THR A 36 -8.50 8.07 -6.97
CA THR A 36 -7.76 6.96 -6.38
C THR A 36 -6.29 7.32 -6.18
N GLY A 37 -5.56 6.43 -5.51
CA GLY A 37 -4.11 6.59 -5.35
C GLY A 37 -3.31 6.49 -6.64
N LEU A 38 -3.96 6.23 -7.79
CA LEU A 38 -3.33 6.31 -9.10
C LEU A 38 -3.42 7.72 -9.69
N ASP A 39 -4.22 8.60 -9.10
CA ASP A 39 -4.37 9.99 -9.52
C ASP A 39 -3.37 10.89 -8.79
N ASP A 40 -2.73 11.79 -9.52
CA ASP A 40 -1.66 12.65 -8.99
C ASP A 40 -2.10 13.46 -7.77
N ALA A 41 -3.33 13.95 -7.75
CA ALA A 41 -3.83 14.75 -6.63
C ALA A 41 -3.88 13.95 -5.32
N VAL A 42 -4.25 12.67 -5.39
CA VAL A 42 -4.26 11.79 -4.23
C VAL A 42 -2.83 11.45 -3.81
N VAL A 43 -1.97 11.16 -4.77
CA VAL A 43 -0.54 10.89 -4.50
C VAL A 43 0.06 12.07 -3.74
N GLN A 44 -0.16 13.29 -4.21
CA GLN A 44 0.37 14.49 -3.57
C GLN A 44 -0.15 14.66 -2.15
N TYR A 45 -1.45 14.45 -1.94
CA TYR A 45 -2.05 14.53 -0.61
C TYR A 45 -1.39 13.56 0.37
N VAL A 46 -1.19 12.31 -0.05
CA VAL A 46 -0.58 11.29 0.82
C VAL A 46 0.90 11.59 1.06
N VAL A 47 1.64 11.99 0.02
CA VAL A 47 3.07 12.29 0.12
C VAL A 47 3.32 13.50 1.05
N GLU A 48 2.40 14.46 1.08
CA GLU A 48 2.50 15.63 1.95
C GLU A 48 1.90 15.42 3.33
N SER A 49 1.29 14.26 3.60
CA SER A 49 0.62 14.01 4.86
C SER A 49 1.62 13.76 6.00
N ASN A 50 1.20 14.12 7.22
CA ASN A 50 2.01 13.88 8.40
C ASN A 50 2.16 12.37 8.65
N GLY A 51 3.39 11.95 8.95
CA GLY A 51 3.69 10.58 9.32
C GLY A 51 4.10 9.67 8.18
N ILE A 52 3.90 10.08 6.90
CA ILE A 52 4.24 9.21 5.77
C ILE A 52 5.75 8.94 5.69
N HIS A 53 6.58 9.98 5.87
CA HIS A 53 8.03 9.81 5.81
C HIS A 53 8.55 8.98 6.98
N GLU A 54 8.01 9.20 8.17
CA GLU A 54 8.35 8.41 9.35
C GLU A 54 7.97 6.94 9.17
N PHE A 55 6.83 6.69 8.54
CA PHE A 55 6.38 5.34 8.24
C PHE A 55 7.36 4.66 7.28
N TYR A 56 7.72 5.31 6.17
CA TYR A 56 8.68 4.75 5.22
C TYR A 56 10.06 4.55 5.84
N ASP A 57 10.51 5.46 6.69
CA ASP A 57 11.81 5.37 7.35
C ASP A 57 11.92 4.13 8.25
N ARG A 58 10.81 3.59 8.69
CA ARG A 58 10.76 2.38 9.51
C ARG A 58 10.40 1.15 8.68
N LEU A 59 9.48 1.27 7.75
CA LEU A 59 9.00 0.15 6.95
C LEU A 59 10.06 -0.36 5.98
N VAL A 60 10.73 0.53 5.27
CA VAL A 60 11.73 0.12 4.27
C VAL A 60 12.88 -0.65 4.92
N PRO A 61 13.49 -0.20 6.03
CA PRO A 61 14.49 -1.03 6.71
C PRO A 61 13.95 -2.37 7.20
N LEU A 62 12.70 -2.42 7.66
CA LEU A 62 12.08 -3.68 8.07
C LEU A 62 11.95 -4.64 6.91
N LEU A 63 11.45 -4.17 5.76
CA LEU A 63 11.33 -5.00 4.57
C LEU A 63 12.70 -5.40 4.03
N ASP A 64 13.69 -4.53 4.09
CA ASP A 64 15.06 -4.84 3.69
C ASP A 64 15.65 -5.99 4.51
N TYR A 65 15.25 -6.11 5.75
CA TYR A 65 15.61 -7.23 6.61
C TYR A 65 14.80 -8.49 6.28
N LEU A 66 13.48 -8.33 6.14
CA LEU A 66 12.57 -9.47 6.01
C LEU A 66 12.67 -10.17 4.65
N LEU A 67 12.81 -9.42 3.55
CA LEU A 67 12.81 -10.02 2.21
C LEU A 67 13.91 -11.07 2.03
N PRO A 68 15.20 -10.77 2.35
CA PRO A 68 16.21 -11.83 2.27
C PRO A 68 16.00 -12.94 3.29
N ALA A 69 15.43 -12.65 4.46
CA ALA A 69 15.17 -13.68 5.47
C ALA A 69 14.15 -14.70 4.97
N TYR A 70 13.07 -14.25 4.31
CA TYR A 70 12.09 -15.15 3.72
C TYR A 70 12.68 -15.95 2.56
N GLU A 71 13.52 -15.33 1.75
CA GLU A 71 14.20 -16.01 0.66
C GLU A 71 15.09 -17.14 1.18
N GLN A 72 15.85 -16.87 2.23
CA GLN A 72 16.73 -17.88 2.87
C GLN A 72 15.93 -19.02 3.50
N GLU A 73 14.72 -18.74 3.96
CA GLU A 73 13.85 -19.76 4.52
C GLU A 73 13.24 -20.67 3.43
N GLY A 74 13.40 -20.29 2.17
CA GLY A 74 12.97 -21.10 1.03
C GLY A 74 11.70 -20.60 0.36
N LYS A 75 11.21 -19.40 0.76
CA LYS A 75 9.99 -18.85 0.19
C LYS A 75 10.32 -18.21 -1.16
N SER A 76 9.72 -18.74 -2.23
CA SER A 76 9.95 -18.24 -3.58
C SER A 76 9.00 -17.12 -3.99
N HIS A 77 7.92 -16.92 -3.24
CA HIS A 77 6.90 -15.92 -3.51
C HIS A 77 6.41 -15.33 -2.19
N LEU A 78 6.42 -14.01 -2.09
CA LEU A 78 5.98 -13.31 -0.89
C LEU A 78 4.88 -12.30 -1.26
N THR A 79 3.74 -12.40 -0.58
CA THR A 79 2.63 -11.47 -0.77
C THR A 79 2.54 -10.53 0.41
N ILE A 80 2.61 -9.23 0.13
CA ILE A 80 2.51 -8.19 1.15
C ILE A 80 1.22 -7.41 0.92
N GLY A 81 0.32 -7.46 1.91
CA GLY A 81 -0.93 -6.73 1.89
C GLY A 81 -0.75 -5.33 2.48
N ILE A 82 -1.30 -4.33 1.80
CA ILE A 82 -1.34 -2.94 2.30
C ILE A 82 -2.80 -2.54 2.34
N GLY A 83 -3.33 -2.29 3.53
CA GLY A 83 -4.74 -2.02 3.72
C GLY A 83 -5.04 -0.63 4.27
N CYS A 84 -6.02 0.04 3.67
CA CYS A 84 -6.66 1.22 4.23
C CYS A 84 -8.17 0.94 4.36
N THR A 85 -9.01 1.93 4.64
CA THR A 85 -10.43 1.66 4.86
C THR A 85 -11.11 1.09 3.62
N GLY A 86 -11.00 1.78 2.49
CA GLY A 86 -11.68 1.37 1.25
C GLY A 86 -10.76 0.73 0.20
N GLY A 87 -9.46 0.80 0.37
CA GLY A 87 -8.51 0.25 -0.60
C GLY A 87 -8.36 1.08 -1.88
N ARG A 88 -8.71 2.36 -1.84
CA ARG A 88 -8.71 3.23 -3.02
C ARG A 88 -7.61 4.29 -3.01
N HIS A 89 -7.20 4.75 -1.84
CA HIS A 89 -6.34 5.93 -1.69
C HIS A 89 -4.98 5.62 -1.09
N ARG A 90 -4.90 5.59 0.24
CA ARG A 90 -3.62 5.48 0.97
C ARG A 90 -2.84 4.21 0.65
N SER A 91 -3.51 3.07 0.65
CA SER A 91 -2.86 1.79 0.35
C SER A 91 -2.30 1.76 -1.07
N VAL A 92 -3.03 2.33 -2.03
CA VAL A 92 -2.61 2.36 -3.44
C VAL A 92 -1.35 3.20 -3.61
N VAL A 93 -1.30 4.40 -3.02
CA VAL A 93 -0.12 5.27 -3.07
C VAL A 93 1.10 4.58 -2.48
N ILE A 94 0.94 3.96 -1.32
CA ILE A 94 2.04 3.30 -0.61
C ILE A 94 2.57 2.11 -1.39
N ALA A 95 1.69 1.25 -1.89
CA ALA A 95 2.11 0.08 -2.67
C ALA A 95 2.85 0.47 -3.94
N GLU A 96 2.38 1.51 -4.64
CA GLU A 96 3.07 2.00 -5.84
C GLU A 96 4.46 2.53 -5.51
N HIS A 97 4.59 3.25 -4.39
CA HIS A 97 5.88 3.76 -3.93
C HIS A 97 6.86 2.62 -3.60
N LEU A 98 6.40 1.64 -2.83
CA LEU A 98 7.23 0.49 -2.46
C LEU A 98 7.62 -0.34 -3.69
N ALA A 99 6.71 -0.52 -4.62
CA ALA A 99 6.99 -1.25 -5.86
C ALA A 99 8.08 -0.56 -6.69
N ARG A 100 8.08 0.78 -6.73
CA ARG A 100 9.15 1.52 -7.41
C ARG A 100 10.50 1.32 -6.73
N ILE A 101 10.54 1.37 -5.40
CA ILE A 101 11.78 1.16 -4.64
C ILE A 101 12.36 -0.22 -4.94
N TYR A 102 11.55 -1.26 -4.76
CA TYR A 102 12.03 -2.63 -4.86
C TYR A 102 12.20 -3.09 -6.31
N GLY A 103 11.37 -2.62 -7.21
CA GLY A 103 11.51 -2.88 -8.63
C GLY A 103 12.79 -2.27 -9.22
N ALA A 104 13.20 -1.10 -8.74
CA ALA A 104 14.41 -0.42 -9.22
C ALA A 104 15.70 -1.13 -8.79
N ARG A 105 15.67 -1.96 -7.76
CA ARG A 105 16.85 -2.70 -7.30
C ARG A 105 17.28 -3.82 -8.24
N GLY A 106 16.34 -4.36 -9.03
CA GLY A 106 16.65 -5.34 -10.07
C GLY A 106 16.89 -6.77 -9.62
N ASP A 107 16.83 -7.04 -8.31
CA ASP A 107 17.05 -8.38 -7.74
C ASP A 107 15.74 -9.12 -7.41
N LEU A 108 14.61 -8.45 -7.58
CA LEU A 108 13.29 -9.00 -7.31
C LEU A 108 12.35 -8.76 -8.48
N LEU A 109 11.46 -9.71 -8.72
CA LEU A 109 10.34 -9.52 -9.62
C LEU A 109 9.16 -8.98 -8.78
N VAL A 110 8.75 -7.75 -9.08
CA VAL A 110 7.75 -7.05 -8.26
C VAL A 110 6.48 -6.81 -9.06
N ASP A 111 5.34 -7.27 -8.51
CA ASP A 111 4.02 -7.01 -9.06
C ASP A 111 3.17 -6.25 -8.05
N VAL A 112 2.22 -5.47 -8.54
CA VAL A 112 1.24 -4.75 -7.71
C VAL A 112 -0.15 -5.05 -8.21
N VAL A 113 -1.03 -5.41 -7.29
CA VAL A 113 -2.46 -5.61 -7.55
C VAL A 113 -3.26 -4.73 -6.62
N HIS A 114 -4.12 -3.89 -7.17
CA HIS A 114 -5.03 -3.05 -6.39
C HIS A 114 -6.41 -3.69 -6.39
N ARG A 115 -6.65 -4.55 -5.40
CA ARG A 115 -7.85 -5.42 -5.38
C ARG A 115 -9.16 -4.62 -5.36
N ASP A 116 -9.19 -3.54 -4.59
CA ASP A 116 -10.43 -2.81 -4.31
C ASP A 116 -10.50 -1.41 -4.93
N VAL A 117 -9.53 -1.04 -5.78
CA VAL A 117 -9.39 0.32 -6.29
C VAL A 117 -10.59 0.78 -7.14
N THR A 118 -11.26 -0.16 -7.81
CA THR A 118 -12.41 0.15 -8.66
C THR A 118 -13.76 0.06 -7.93
N LYS A 119 -13.76 -0.37 -6.67
CA LYS A 119 -15.00 -0.44 -5.90
C LYS A 119 -15.48 0.96 -5.54
N PRO A 120 -16.80 1.22 -5.52
CA PRO A 120 -17.28 2.57 -5.27
C PRO A 120 -16.86 3.07 -3.90
N PRO A 121 -16.60 4.39 -3.76
CA PRO A 121 -16.31 4.96 -2.45
C PRO A 121 -17.51 4.83 -1.53
N ARG A 122 -17.24 4.81 -0.21
CA ARG A 122 -18.29 4.73 0.79
C ARG A 122 -19.13 6.01 0.73
N ARG A 123 -20.44 5.85 0.63
CA ARG A 123 -21.40 6.96 0.69
C ARG A 123 -21.89 7.18 2.12
N PRO A 124 -22.13 8.44 2.52
CA PRO A 124 -22.72 8.73 3.82
C PRO A 124 -24.17 8.20 3.91
#